data_18aa6454dedc8090a337864ea1713630
#
_entry.id   18aa6454dedc8090a337864ea1713630
#
_cell.length_a   1.000
_cell.length_b   1.000
_cell.length_c   1.000
_cell.angle_alpha   90.00
_cell.angle_beta   90.00
_cell.angle_gamma   90.00
#
_symmetry.space_group_name_H-M   'P 1'
#
loop_
_entity.id
_entity.type
_entity.pdbx_description
1 polymer ?
#
loop_
_entity_poly.entity_id
_entity_poly.type
_entity_poly.pdbx_seq_one_letter_code
_entity_poly.pdbx_strand_id
1 'polypeptide(L)'
;LDIYYKPLPGLAFQTDTYILDGKQGTFTPDFTYHGFQYVEVRSDRPVKLTKESLTAQFIHTAVPPVGKFSCSNELLNKIWKAANQSYLSNLMSIPTDCPQREKNGWTADAHITMDLGLLNFDGITFYEKWLDDMIDNQNEEGRISGIIPSSGWGYDDWIGPVWDAAMFIVPMAIYHYYGDTRSIEKLWPVCTRYLNYLAGREDVEGTVTYGIGDWVFHKTQT
;
A
#
# COMPACT_ATOMS: atom_id res chain seq x y z
N LEU A 1 13.39 -13.85 -5.74
CA LEU A 1 13.72 -13.15 -4.47
C LEU A 1 12.64 -13.31 -3.42
N ASP A 2 12.26 -14.57 -3.12
CA ASP A 2 11.25 -14.88 -2.09
C ASP A 2 11.92 -15.40 -0.83
N ILE A 3 12.77 -14.56 -0.23
CA ILE A 3 13.51 -14.96 0.96
C ILE A 3 12.58 -15.01 2.20
N TYR A 4 11.47 -14.25 2.18
CA TYR A 4 10.61 -14.06 3.35
C TYR A 4 9.24 -14.72 3.27
N TYR A 5 8.75 -15.05 2.08
CA TYR A 5 7.46 -15.70 1.89
C TYR A 5 7.63 -16.99 1.10
N LYS A 6 8.04 -18.05 1.79
CA LYS A 6 7.80 -19.38 1.26
C LYS A 6 6.29 -19.59 1.30
N PRO A 7 5.62 -19.87 0.17
CA PRO A 7 4.22 -20.25 0.23
C PRO A 7 4.10 -21.43 1.19
N LEU A 8 3.11 -21.38 2.07
CA LEU A 8 2.79 -22.52 2.92
C LEU A 8 2.63 -23.75 1.99
N PRO A 9 3.23 -24.89 2.33
CA PRO A 9 3.14 -26.08 1.50
C PRO A 9 1.68 -26.38 1.16
N GLY A 10 1.33 -26.41 -0.12
CA GLY A 10 -0.03 -26.66 -0.60
C GLY A 10 -0.90 -25.42 -0.86
N LEU A 11 -0.44 -24.20 -0.56
CA LEU A 11 -1.12 -22.97 -0.97
C LEU A 11 -0.46 -22.35 -2.20
N ALA A 12 -1.17 -22.37 -3.29
CA ALA A 12 -0.79 -21.71 -4.53
C ALA A 12 -1.14 -20.21 -4.42
N PHE A 13 -0.18 -19.39 -4.01
CA PHE A 13 -0.36 -18.00 -3.61
C PHE A 13 -0.86 -17.08 -4.74
N GLN A 14 -0.43 -17.30 -5.97
CA GLN A 14 -0.86 -16.54 -7.16
C GLN A 14 -1.41 -17.50 -8.22
N THR A 15 -2.39 -18.33 -7.84
CA THR A 15 -2.99 -19.29 -8.75
C THR A 15 -4.49 -19.19 -8.71
N ASP A 16 -5.08 -18.94 -9.86
CA ASP A 16 -6.52 -19.01 -10.06
C ASP A 16 -6.86 -20.34 -10.74
N THR A 17 -7.98 -20.94 -10.33
CA THR A 17 -8.47 -22.17 -10.92
C THR A 17 -9.83 -21.90 -11.54
N TYR A 18 -9.96 -22.26 -12.82
CA TYR A 18 -11.22 -22.15 -13.52
C TYR A 18 -11.66 -23.54 -14.04
N ILE A 19 -12.89 -23.92 -13.69
CA ILE A 19 -13.48 -25.18 -14.14
C ILE A 19 -14.38 -24.88 -15.34
N LEU A 20 -13.98 -25.42 -16.52
CA LEU A 20 -14.71 -25.22 -17.76
C LEU A 20 -16.02 -26.02 -17.75
N ASP A 21 -17.11 -25.41 -18.20
CA ASP A 21 -18.44 -26.03 -18.35
C ASP A 21 -18.70 -26.57 -19.77
N GLY A 22 -17.68 -26.56 -20.63
CA GLY A 22 -17.77 -26.99 -22.03
C GLY A 22 -18.33 -25.95 -23.00
N LYS A 23 -18.61 -24.73 -22.53
CA LYS A 23 -19.08 -23.61 -23.36
C LYS A 23 -17.97 -22.63 -23.62
N GLN A 24 -18.13 -21.83 -24.67
CA GLN A 24 -17.26 -20.69 -24.90
C GLN A 24 -17.60 -19.57 -23.90
N GLY A 25 -16.59 -19.03 -23.25
CA GLY A 25 -16.76 -17.95 -22.26
C GLY A 25 -15.44 -17.27 -21.95
N THR A 26 -15.54 -16.24 -21.13
CA THR A 26 -14.39 -15.52 -20.60
C THR A 26 -14.43 -15.62 -19.07
N PHE A 27 -13.29 -15.86 -18.46
CA PHE A 27 -13.11 -15.84 -17.02
C PHE A 27 -12.28 -14.62 -16.63
N THR A 28 -12.75 -13.88 -15.64
CA THR A 28 -12.02 -12.80 -14.96
C THR A 28 -12.24 -12.98 -13.47
N PRO A 29 -11.17 -13.00 -12.64
CA PRO A 29 -11.33 -13.02 -11.19
C PRO A 29 -12.00 -11.74 -10.69
N ASP A 30 -13.01 -11.85 -9.82
CA ASP A 30 -13.75 -10.68 -9.30
C ASP A 30 -13.12 -10.10 -8.04
N PHE A 31 -12.54 -10.94 -7.17
CA PHE A 31 -12.11 -10.55 -5.82
C PHE A 31 -10.64 -10.80 -5.55
N THR A 32 -9.84 -10.99 -6.58
CA THR A 32 -8.39 -11.16 -6.46
C THR A 32 -7.65 -10.43 -7.58
N TYR A 33 -6.41 -10.09 -7.32
CA TYR A 33 -5.50 -9.51 -8.30
C TYR A 33 -4.08 -10.03 -8.05
N HIS A 34 -3.23 -9.93 -9.05
CA HIS A 34 -1.87 -10.46 -9.00
C HIS A 34 -0.87 -9.45 -9.55
N GLY A 35 0.30 -9.36 -8.91
CA GLY A 35 1.47 -8.72 -9.49
C GLY A 35 2.33 -9.78 -10.16
N PHE A 36 2.57 -9.69 -11.48
CA PHE A 36 3.26 -10.73 -12.25
C PHE A 36 4.02 -10.17 -13.46
N GLN A 37 4.97 -10.93 -13.94
CA GLN A 37 5.64 -10.72 -15.23
C GLN A 37 5.33 -11.85 -16.22
N TYR A 38 4.99 -13.03 -15.72
CA TYR A 38 4.74 -14.23 -16.51
C TYR A 38 3.47 -14.92 -16.06
N VAL A 39 2.79 -15.57 -16.99
CA VAL A 39 1.61 -16.40 -16.72
C VAL A 39 1.89 -17.81 -17.20
N GLU A 40 1.75 -18.79 -16.31
CA GLU A 40 1.77 -20.20 -16.65
C GLU A 40 0.33 -20.73 -16.69
N VAL A 41 -0.05 -21.40 -17.77
CA VAL A 41 -1.35 -22.07 -17.88
C VAL A 41 -1.15 -23.57 -17.78
N ARG A 42 -1.84 -24.19 -16.84
CA ARG A 42 -1.90 -25.64 -16.69
C ARG A 42 -3.32 -26.13 -16.96
N SER A 43 -3.45 -27.26 -17.65
CA SER A 43 -4.75 -27.86 -17.94
C SER A 43 -4.67 -29.36 -17.77
N ASP A 44 -5.76 -29.97 -17.30
CA ASP A 44 -5.93 -31.44 -17.21
C ASP A 44 -6.17 -32.09 -18.59
N ARG A 45 -6.47 -31.27 -19.60
CA ARG A 45 -6.69 -31.71 -20.98
C ARG A 45 -5.94 -30.81 -21.97
N PRO A 46 -5.61 -31.29 -23.15
CA PRO A 46 -4.97 -30.47 -24.17
C PRO A 46 -5.83 -29.25 -24.52
N VAL A 47 -5.28 -28.05 -24.35
CA VAL A 47 -5.90 -26.77 -24.77
C VAL A 47 -5.03 -26.09 -25.79
N LYS A 48 -5.65 -25.49 -26.81
CA LYS A 48 -4.98 -24.64 -27.77
C LYS A 48 -5.07 -23.21 -27.31
N LEU A 49 -3.95 -22.63 -26.91
CA LEU A 49 -3.85 -21.21 -26.55
C LEU A 49 -3.39 -20.39 -27.75
N THR A 50 -3.97 -19.20 -27.90
CA THR A 50 -3.54 -18.16 -28.83
C THR A 50 -3.15 -16.92 -28.04
N LYS A 51 -2.65 -15.88 -28.70
CA LYS A 51 -2.32 -14.61 -28.03
C LYS A 51 -3.55 -13.93 -27.42
N GLU A 52 -4.73 -14.19 -27.96
CA GLU A 52 -6.02 -13.66 -27.54
C GLU A 52 -6.63 -14.46 -26.38
N SER A 53 -6.07 -15.63 -26.07
CA SER A 53 -6.58 -16.49 -24.98
C SER A 53 -6.32 -15.92 -23.59
N LEU A 54 -5.36 -15.00 -23.45
CA LEU A 54 -5.01 -14.34 -22.18
C LEU A 54 -4.91 -12.84 -22.42
N THR A 55 -5.59 -12.07 -21.58
CA THR A 55 -5.51 -10.60 -21.57
C THR A 55 -5.15 -10.12 -20.18
N ALA A 56 -4.04 -9.42 -20.04
CA ALA A 56 -3.71 -8.75 -18.79
C ALA A 56 -4.53 -7.46 -18.65
N GLN A 57 -5.16 -7.27 -17.52
CA GLN A 57 -5.86 -6.04 -17.17
C GLN A 57 -5.10 -5.33 -16.06
N PHE A 58 -4.72 -4.07 -16.29
CA PHE A 58 -4.14 -3.23 -15.27
C PHE A 58 -5.29 -2.58 -14.48
N ILE A 59 -5.37 -2.88 -13.19
CA ILE A 59 -6.41 -2.37 -12.30
C ILE A 59 -5.79 -1.56 -11.18
N HIS A 60 -6.45 -0.49 -10.78
CA HIS A 60 -6.11 0.34 -9.62
C HIS A 60 -7.30 1.22 -9.24
N THR A 61 -7.27 1.80 -8.03
CA THR A 61 -8.24 2.83 -7.64
C THR A 61 -8.15 4.02 -8.60
N ALA A 62 -9.29 4.47 -9.09
CA ALA A 62 -9.35 5.58 -10.03
C ALA A 62 -8.89 6.89 -9.37
N VAL A 63 -7.74 7.38 -9.81
CA VAL A 63 -7.18 8.69 -9.44
C VAL A 63 -6.82 9.43 -10.74
N PRO A 64 -7.43 10.58 -11.02
CA PRO A 64 -7.14 11.33 -12.24
C PRO A 64 -5.69 11.81 -12.29
N PRO A 65 -4.97 11.67 -13.42
CA PRO A 65 -3.64 12.23 -13.57
C PRO A 65 -3.70 13.76 -13.66
N VAL A 66 -2.92 14.46 -12.83
CA VAL A 66 -2.80 15.93 -12.80
C VAL A 66 -1.39 16.41 -13.07
N GLY A 67 -0.37 15.60 -12.77
CA GLY A 67 1.03 15.91 -12.98
C GLY A 67 1.53 15.48 -14.35
N LYS A 68 2.47 16.25 -14.91
CA LYS A 68 3.19 15.92 -16.15
C LYS A 68 4.65 16.27 -15.99
N PHE A 69 5.53 15.39 -16.44
CA PHE A 69 6.96 15.63 -16.47
C PHE A 69 7.57 15.16 -17.79
N SER A 70 8.44 15.98 -18.34
CA SER A 70 9.23 15.68 -19.53
C SER A 70 10.50 16.51 -19.53
N CYS A 71 11.62 15.89 -19.85
CA CYS A 71 12.91 16.57 -20.02
C CYS A 71 13.74 15.92 -21.13
N SER A 72 14.88 16.52 -21.49
CA SER A 72 15.79 16.00 -22.51
C SER A 72 16.54 14.71 -22.11
N ASN A 73 16.54 14.37 -20.83
CA ASN A 73 17.17 13.14 -20.33
C ASN A 73 16.15 11.98 -20.29
N GLU A 74 16.29 11.05 -21.24
CA GLU A 74 15.39 9.90 -21.37
C GLU A 74 15.37 8.99 -20.15
N LEU A 75 16.47 8.90 -19.39
CA LEU A 75 16.50 8.09 -18.17
C LEU A 75 15.57 8.67 -17.09
N LEU A 76 15.57 9.99 -16.91
CA LEU A 76 14.67 10.65 -15.97
C LEU A 76 13.21 10.50 -16.37
N ASN A 77 12.89 10.59 -17.66
CA ASN A 77 11.54 10.34 -18.17
C ASN A 77 11.08 8.89 -17.86
N LYS A 78 11.98 7.92 -18.01
CA LYS A 78 11.69 6.50 -17.68
C LYS A 78 11.51 6.29 -16.19
N ILE A 79 12.35 6.91 -15.34
CA ILE A 79 12.22 6.84 -13.88
C ILE A 79 10.87 7.40 -13.45
N TRP A 80 10.49 8.58 -13.94
CA TRP A 80 9.19 9.18 -13.62
C TRP A 80 8.01 8.27 -14.00
N LYS A 81 8.03 7.68 -15.19
CA LYS A 81 7.01 6.72 -15.63
C LYS A 81 6.96 5.47 -14.76
N ALA A 82 8.12 4.92 -14.42
CA ALA A 82 8.22 3.71 -13.59
C ALA A 82 7.71 3.97 -12.17
N ALA A 83 8.05 5.12 -11.58
CA ALA A 83 7.58 5.52 -10.26
C ALA A 83 6.05 5.68 -10.22
N ASN A 84 5.46 6.37 -11.21
CA ASN A 84 4.01 6.49 -11.32
C ASN A 84 3.31 5.15 -11.53
N GLN A 85 3.88 4.27 -12.36
CA GLN A 85 3.34 2.94 -12.59
C GLN A 85 3.38 2.09 -11.30
N SER A 86 4.49 2.15 -10.56
CA SER A 86 4.63 1.48 -9.27
C SER A 86 3.60 1.99 -8.26
N TYR A 87 3.43 3.31 -8.16
CA TYR A 87 2.44 3.93 -7.29
C TYR A 87 1.03 3.45 -7.62
N LEU A 88 0.59 3.54 -8.89
CA LEU A 88 -0.73 3.07 -9.31
C LEU A 88 -0.95 1.57 -9.05
N SER A 89 0.09 0.74 -9.21
CA SER A 89 0.01 -0.70 -8.93
C SER A 89 -0.29 -1.02 -7.46
N ASN A 90 -0.10 -0.06 -6.59
CA ASN A 90 -0.31 -0.17 -5.15
C ASN A 90 -1.53 0.62 -4.64
N LEU A 91 -2.40 1.09 -5.53
CA LEU A 91 -3.66 1.74 -5.16
C LEU A 91 -4.84 0.78 -5.34
N MET A 92 -5.21 0.05 -4.29
CA MET A 92 -6.27 -0.96 -4.29
C MET A 92 -7.28 -0.71 -3.17
N SER A 93 -8.04 0.39 -3.27
CA SER A 93 -8.92 0.98 -2.23
C SER A 93 -8.17 1.46 -0.98
N ILE A 94 -6.95 1.00 -0.79
CA ILE A 94 -5.96 1.43 0.22
C ILE A 94 -4.60 1.53 -0.46
N PRO A 95 -3.65 2.30 0.09
CA PRO A 95 -2.27 2.24 -0.35
C PRO A 95 -1.65 0.93 0.13
N THR A 96 -1.20 0.08 -0.79
CA THR A 96 -0.57 -1.21 -0.43
C THR A 96 0.94 -1.14 -0.59
N ASP A 97 1.66 -1.93 0.20
CA ASP A 97 3.11 -2.05 0.15
C ASP A 97 3.60 -2.73 -1.13
N CYS A 98 2.92 -3.77 -1.56
CA CYS A 98 3.28 -4.50 -2.77
C CYS A 98 2.07 -5.22 -3.41
N PRO A 99 2.00 -5.28 -4.77
CA PRO A 99 0.85 -5.86 -5.45
C PRO A 99 0.90 -7.37 -5.55
N GLN A 100 2.05 -8.00 -5.31
CA GLN A 100 2.24 -9.42 -5.55
C GLN A 100 2.30 -10.30 -4.31
N ARG A 101 2.63 -9.76 -3.13
CA ARG A 101 2.86 -10.53 -1.91
C ARG A 101 1.90 -10.15 -0.79
N GLU A 102 2.24 -9.14 0.00
CA GLU A 102 1.52 -8.80 1.23
C GLU A 102 0.18 -8.15 0.95
N LYS A 103 0.13 -7.20 0.02
CA LYS A 103 -1.09 -6.43 -0.33
C LYS A 103 -1.72 -5.76 0.89
N ASN A 104 -0.88 -5.35 1.82
CA ASN A 104 -1.25 -4.74 3.08
C ASN A 104 -1.11 -3.21 3.03
N GLY A 105 -1.96 -2.52 3.79
CA GLY A 105 -1.93 -1.07 3.92
C GLY A 105 -0.86 -0.61 4.92
N TRP A 106 0.41 -0.94 4.69
CA TRP A 106 1.53 -0.48 5.51
C TRP A 106 1.60 1.04 5.52
N THR A 107 1.53 1.62 6.71
CA THR A 107 1.35 3.06 6.88
C THR A 107 2.60 3.87 6.51
N ALA A 108 3.80 3.34 6.77
CA ALA A 108 5.04 4.00 6.35
C ALA A 108 5.18 4.03 4.83
N ASP A 109 4.93 2.91 4.15
CA ASP A 109 4.97 2.82 2.67
C ASP A 109 4.05 3.84 2.03
N ALA A 110 2.85 4.00 2.58
CA ALA A 110 1.88 4.97 2.12
C ALA A 110 2.36 6.41 2.26
N HIS A 111 2.82 6.82 3.46
CA HIS A 111 3.19 8.22 3.67
C HIS A 111 4.50 8.62 2.97
N ILE A 112 5.44 7.70 2.79
CA ILE A 112 6.69 7.95 2.04
C ILE A 112 6.41 8.22 0.56
N THR A 113 5.42 7.53 -0.04
CA THR A 113 5.09 7.65 -1.46
C THR A 113 4.06 8.74 -1.75
N MET A 114 3.51 9.38 -0.73
CA MET A 114 2.38 10.30 -0.86
C MET A 114 2.67 11.54 -1.70
N ASP A 115 3.84 12.17 -1.54
CA ASP A 115 4.23 13.33 -2.34
C ASP A 115 4.31 12.99 -3.82
N LEU A 116 4.88 11.84 -4.18
CA LEU A 116 4.87 11.36 -5.56
C LEU A 116 3.44 11.22 -6.06
N GLY A 117 2.57 10.65 -5.23
CA GLY A 117 1.15 10.46 -5.55
C GLY A 117 0.44 11.78 -5.82
N LEU A 118 0.47 12.70 -4.86
CA LEU A 118 -0.28 13.96 -4.93
C LEU A 118 0.28 14.96 -5.96
N LEU A 119 1.57 14.88 -6.29
CA LEU A 119 2.15 15.66 -7.39
C LEU A 119 1.66 15.19 -8.77
N ASN A 120 1.31 13.93 -8.92
CA ASN A 120 1.00 13.33 -10.21
C ASN A 120 -0.48 12.96 -10.40
N PHE A 121 -1.22 12.76 -9.30
CA PHE A 121 -2.60 12.30 -9.33
C PHE A 121 -3.48 13.07 -8.34
N ASP A 122 -4.73 13.27 -8.70
CA ASP A 122 -5.74 13.80 -7.78
C ASP A 122 -6.24 12.66 -6.87
N GLY A 123 -5.58 12.52 -5.73
CA GLY A 123 -5.78 11.43 -4.79
C GLY A 123 -6.52 11.82 -3.49
N ILE A 124 -7.09 13.03 -3.39
CA ILE A 124 -7.68 13.52 -2.13
C ILE A 124 -8.71 12.56 -1.55
N THR A 125 -9.69 12.13 -2.35
CA THR A 125 -10.77 11.25 -1.87
C THR A 125 -10.30 9.86 -1.49
N PHE A 126 -9.24 9.38 -2.14
CA PHE A 126 -8.58 8.12 -1.79
C PHE A 126 -7.95 8.19 -0.40
N TYR A 127 -7.21 9.25 -0.12
CA TYR A 127 -6.58 9.43 1.19
C TYR A 127 -7.58 9.81 2.29
N GLU A 128 -8.60 10.63 2.00
CA GLU A 128 -9.66 10.94 2.96
C GLU A 128 -10.35 9.65 3.46
N LYS A 129 -10.68 8.74 2.53
CA LYS A 129 -11.24 7.42 2.89
C LYS A 129 -10.28 6.62 3.77
N TRP A 130 -9.00 6.59 3.44
CA TRP A 130 -8.01 5.84 4.22
C TRP A 130 -7.76 6.44 5.61
N LEU A 131 -7.90 7.75 5.76
CA LEU A 131 -7.89 8.40 7.08
C LEU A 131 -9.08 7.97 7.94
N ASP A 132 -10.24 7.69 7.36
CA ASP A 132 -11.37 7.10 8.08
C ASP A 132 -11.03 5.69 8.58
N ASP A 133 -10.38 4.89 7.75
CA ASP A 133 -9.88 3.58 8.19
C ASP A 133 -8.88 3.69 9.36
N MET A 134 -8.04 4.75 9.41
CA MET A 134 -7.15 4.99 10.56
C MET A 134 -7.92 5.30 11.85
N ILE A 135 -8.97 6.13 11.75
CA ILE A 135 -9.83 6.47 12.89
C ILE A 135 -10.47 5.20 13.46
N ASP A 136 -11.04 4.37 12.59
CA ASP A 136 -11.71 3.13 12.97
C ASP A 136 -10.76 2.08 13.55
N ASN A 137 -9.48 2.16 13.22
CA ASN A 137 -8.45 1.24 13.70
C ASN A 137 -7.70 1.73 14.95
N GLN A 138 -8.04 2.89 15.52
CA GLN A 138 -7.40 3.31 16.77
C GLN A 138 -7.93 2.47 17.94
N ASN A 139 -7.03 1.79 18.65
CA ASN A 139 -7.38 0.99 19.81
C ASN A 139 -7.68 1.85 21.08
N GLU A 140 -8.10 1.18 22.15
CA GLU A 140 -8.44 1.85 23.41
C GLU A 140 -7.26 2.58 24.07
N GLU A 141 -6.04 2.10 23.87
CA GLU A 141 -4.80 2.71 24.37
C GLU A 141 -4.40 3.97 23.59
N GLY A 142 -5.00 4.21 22.42
CA GLY A 142 -4.69 5.33 21.56
C GLY A 142 -3.73 5.01 20.42
N ARG A 143 -3.28 3.75 20.25
CA ARG A 143 -2.44 3.32 19.12
C ARG A 143 -3.26 3.12 17.85
N ILE A 144 -2.63 3.32 16.70
CA ILE A 144 -3.10 2.77 15.43
C ILE A 144 -2.27 1.55 15.06
N SER A 145 -2.80 0.73 14.17
CA SER A 145 -2.03 -0.36 13.57
C SER A 145 -1.04 0.20 12.55
N GLY A 146 0.14 -0.38 12.43
CA GLY A 146 1.06 -0.09 11.32
C GLY A 146 0.56 -0.57 9.96
N ILE A 147 -0.56 -1.31 9.93
CA ILE A 147 -1.27 -1.77 8.73
C ILE A 147 -2.72 -1.31 8.82
N ILE A 148 -3.18 -0.52 7.87
CA ILE A 148 -4.54 0.04 7.86
C ILE A 148 -5.27 -0.33 6.55
N PRO A 149 -6.44 -0.97 6.60
CA PRO A 149 -7.11 -1.53 7.79
C PRO A 149 -6.33 -2.70 8.41
N SER A 150 -6.44 -2.84 9.73
CA SER A 150 -5.86 -3.97 10.44
C SER A 150 -6.69 -5.23 10.22
N SER A 151 -6.01 -6.36 10.02
CA SER A 151 -6.62 -7.70 10.04
C SER A 151 -6.49 -8.39 11.41
N GLY A 152 -6.35 -7.62 12.47
CA GLY A 152 -6.20 -8.09 13.85
C GLY A 152 -4.76 -8.14 14.36
N TRP A 153 -3.81 -7.59 13.60
CA TRP A 153 -2.41 -7.45 14.00
C TRP A 153 -1.85 -6.10 13.57
N GLY A 154 -0.60 -5.80 13.88
CA GLY A 154 0.04 -4.55 13.50
C GLY A 154 0.10 -3.50 14.61
N TYR A 155 -0.26 -3.88 15.85
CA TYR A 155 -0.14 -3.06 17.06
C TYR A 155 1.09 -3.42 17.90
N ASP A 156 2.00 -4.21 17.35
CA ASP A 156 3.20 -4.66 18.04
C ASP A 156 4.20 -3.53 18.23
N ASP A 157 4.90 -3.53 19.37
CA ASP A 157 5.87 -2.49 19.70
C ASP A 157 7.04 -2.39 18.72
N TRP A 158 7.32 -3.44 17.96
CA TRP A 158 8.38 -3.40 16.96
C TRP A 158 8.06 -2.50 15.76
N ILE A 159 6.80 -2.16 15.51
CA ILE A 159 6.41 -1.27 14.38
C ILE A 159 6.73 0.19 14.73
N GLY A 160 6.04 0.74 15.71
CA GLY A 160 6.36 2.01 16.37
C GLY A 160 6.10 3.30 15.59
N PRO A 161 6.58 4.42 16.15
CA PRO A 161 6.15 5.77 15.79
C PRO A 161 6.41 6.18 14.33
N VAL A 162 7.42 5.60 13.68
CA VAL A 162 7.76 5.94 12.28
C VAL A 162 6.64 5.53 11.33
N TRP A 163 6.03 4.36 11.55
CA TRP A 163 4.86 3.91 10.80
C TRP A 163 3.61 4.69 11.17
N ASP A 164 3.38 4.87 12.46
CA ASP A 164 2.22 5.56 13.01
C ASP A 164 2.19 7.05 12.62
N ALA A 165 3.33 7.64 12.21
CA ALA A 165 3.43 9.02 11.74
C ALA A 165 2.50 9.33 10.55
N ALA A 166 2.02 8.32 9.83
CA ALA A 166 1.07 8.48 8.74
C ALA A 166 -0.16 9.30 9.15
N MET A 167 -0.66 9.14 10.39
CA MET A 167 -1.81 9.90 10.90
C MET A 167 -1.58 11.41 10.98
N PHE A 168 -0.33 11.86 11.01
CA PHE A 168 0.04 13.27 11.00
C PHE A 168 0.42 13.74 9.60
N ILE A 169 1.20 12.91 8.88
CA ILE A 169 1.75 13.26 7.57
C ILE A 169 0.65 13.34 6.51
N VAL A 170 -0.28 12.37 6.49
CA VAL A 170 -1.32 12.32 5.45
C VAL A 170 -2.25 13.53 5.48
N PRO A 171 -2.87 13.93 6.62
CA PRO A 171 -3.71 15.11 6.63
C PRO A 171 -2.95 16.41 6.39
N MET A 172 -1.69 16.50 6.80
CA MET A 172 -0.84 17.66 6.51
C MET A 172 -0.51 17.75 5.02
N ALA A 173 -0.27 16.64 4.33
CA ALA A 173 -0.08 16.62 2.89
C ALA A 173 -1.37 17.02 2.15
N ILE A 174 -2.53 16.54 2.56
CA ILE A 174 -3.82 16.99 2.01
C ILE A 174 -3.97 18.51 2.16
N TYR A 175 -3.67 19.05 3.32
CA TYR A 175 -3.68 20.51 3.53
C TYR A 175 -2.68 21.22 2.61
N HIS A 176 -1.47 20.69 2.47
CA HIS A 176 -0.41 21.31 1.67
C HIS A 176 -0.76 21.36 0.18
N TYR A 177 -1.33 20.27 -0.37
CA TYR A 177 -1.65 20.17 -1.79
C TYR A 177 -3.02 20.74 -2.19
N TYR A 178 -3.99 20.71 -1.27
CA TYR A 178 -5.38 21.09 -1.56
C TYR A 178 -5.88 22.30 -0.74
N GLY A 179 -5.17 22.72 0.29
CA GLY A 179 -5.64 23.76 1.23
C GLY A 179 -6.80 23.29 2.12
N ASP A 180 -7.03 21.99 2.23
CA ASP A 180 -8.17 21.40 2.93
C ASP A 180 -7.80 21.04 4.37
N THR A 181 -8.48 21.65 5.35
CA THR A 181 -8.25 21.43 6.79
C THR A 181 -9.14 20.35 7.40
N ARG A 182 -10.18 19.87 6.69
CA ARG A 182 -11.17 18.94 7.22
C ARG A 182 -10.55 17.65 7.75
N SER A 183 -9.55 17.13 7.05
CA SER A 183 -8.82 15.93 7.47
C SER A 183 -8.05 16.15 8.76
N ILE A 184 -7.41 17.31 8.94
CA ILE A 184 -6.72 17.68 10.18
C ILE A 184 -7.71 17.77 11.33
N GLU A 185 -8.83 18.49 11.14
CA GLU A 185 -9.87 18.65 12.15
C GLU A 185 -10.44 17.29 12.59
N LYS A 186 -10.69 16.40 11.63
CA LYS A 186 -11.25 15.07 11.87
C LYS A 186 -10.29 14.15 12.63
N LEU A 187 -8.98 14.20 12.30
CA LEU A 187 -7.97 13.37 12.97
C LEU A 187 -7.48 13.96 14.29
N TRP A 188 -7.75 15.20 14.60
CA TRP A 188 -7.25 15.85 15.81
C TRP A 188 -7.46 15.05 17.10
N PRO A 189 -8.66 14.48 17.37
CA PRO A 189 -8.86 13.64 18.55
C PRO A 189 -8.02 12.37 18.55
N VAL A 190 -7.85 11.74 17.37
CA VAL A 190 -7.07 10.51 17.17
C VAL A 190 -5.59 10.78 17.44
N CYS A 191 -5.06 11.84 16.84
CA CYS A 191 -3.68 12.28 17.04
C CYS A 191 -3.41 12.63 18.52
N THR A 192 -4.35 13.32 19.18
CA THR A 192 -4.21 13.68 20.59
C THR A 192 -4.15 12.44 21.49
N ARG A 193 -5.00 11.43 21.24
CA ARG A 193 -4.93 10.17 21.99
C ARG A 193 -3.62 9.43 21.77
N TYR A 194 -3.14 9.42 20.53
CA TYR A 194 -1.86 8.80 20.21
C TYR A 194 -0.67 9.52 20.88
N LEU A 195 -0.65 10.85 20.87
CA LEU A 195 0.38 11.62 21.57
C LEU A 195 0.37 11.37 23.09
N ASN A 196 -0.80 11.24 23.69
CA ASN A 196 -0.91 10.85 25.10
C ASN A 196 -0.37 9.43 25.37
N TYR A 197 -0.61 8.50 24.45
CA TYR A 197 -0.02 7.16 24.50
C TYR A 197 1.52 7.24 24.43
N LEU A 198 2.08 8.03 23.50
CA LEU A 198 3.53 8.21 23.38
C LEU A 198 4.14 8.86 24.62
N ALA A 199 3.49 9.87 25.18
CA ALA A 199 3.94 10.52 26.41
C ALA A 199 4.07 9.54 27.59
N GLY A 200 3.23 8.52 27.64
CA GLY A 200 3.35 7.43 28.61
C GLY A 200 4.50 6.44 28.34
N ARG A 201 5.19 6.59 27.21
CA ARG A 201 6.31 5.73 26.76
C ARG A 201 7.65 6.46 26.67
N GLU A 202 7.69 7.72 27.04
CA GLU A 202 8.91 8.50 27.09
C GLU A 202 9.85 7.98 28.20
N ASP A 203 11.14 7.99 27.90
CA ASP A 203 12.19 7.77 28.91
C ASP A 203 12.42 9.03 29.77
N VAL A 204 13.41 8.98 30.65
CA VAL A 204 13.76 10.09 31.55
C VAL A 204 14.27 11.35 30.82
N GLU A 205 14.61 11.21 29.54
CA GLU A 205 15.07 12.30 28.68
C GLU A 205 13.94 12.84 27.78
N GLY A 206 12.72 12.30 27.91
CA GLY A 206 11.58 12.65 27.06
C GLY A 206 11.67 12.04 25.65
N THR A 207 12.37 10.93 25.48
CA THR A 207 12.58 10.26 24.21
C THR A 207 11.78 8.96 24.12
N VAL A 208 11.19 8.71 22.94
CA VAL A 208 10.52 7.45 22.62
C VAL A 208 11.46 6.62 21.75
N THR A 209 11.88 5.44 22.23
CA THR A 209 12.96 4.63 21.64
C THR A 209 12.54 3.24 21.16
N TYR A 210 11.24 3.00 20.90
CA TYR A 210 10.76 1.72 20.40
C TYR A 210 10.37 1.79 18.92
N GLY A 211 10.26 0.62 18.29
CA GLY A 211 9.87 0.47 16.90
C GLY A 211 11.06 0.30 15.96
N ILE A 212 10.74 0.03 14.69
CA ILE A 212 11.74 -0.05 13.63
C ILE A 212 11.91 1.30 12.94
N GLY A 213 13.10 1.57 12.45
CA GLY A 213 13.37 2.69 11.57
C GLY A 213 13.22 2.27 10.11
N ASP A 214 14.30 1.77 9.50
CA ASP A 214 14.29 1.24 8.14
C ASP A 214 14.01 -0.27 8.16
N TRP A 215 13.14 -0.74 7.24
CA TRP A 215 12.81 -2.16 7.14
C TRP A 215 13.98 -3.01 6.65
N VAL A 216 14.72 -2.52 5.69
CA VAL A 216 15.90 -3.19 5.12
C VAL A 216 17.09 -2.23 5.09
N PHE A 217 17.80 -2.14 6.19
CA PHE A 217 19.03 -1.36 6.24
C PHE A 217 20.18 -2.16 5.63
N HIS A 218 21.02 -1.49 4.84
CA HIS A 218 22.26 -2.07 4.41
C HIS A 218 23.18 -2.22 5.62
N LYS A 219 23.51 -3.47 5.99
CA LYS A 219 24.65 -3.71 6.86
C LYS A 219 25.88 -3.18 6.14
N THR A 220 26.40 -2.04 6.56
CA THR A 220 27.76 -1.66 6.19
C THR A 220 28.66 -2.81 6.64
N GLN A 221 29.31 -3.46 5.67
CA GLN A 221 30.37 -4.42 5.98
C GLN A 221 31.44 -3.65 6.76
N THR A 222 31.48 -3.87 8.07
CA THR A 222 32.63 -3.48 8.91
C THR A 222 33.74 -4.49 8.76
#